data_d6d3f1f20a30fde679fa6b38e29b39b8
#
_entry.id   d6d3f1f20a30fde679fa6b38e29b39b8
#
_cell.length_a   1.000
_cell.length_b   1.000
_cell.length_c   1.000
_cell.angle_alpha   90.00
_cell.angle_beta   90.00
_cell.angle_gamma   90.00
#
_symmetry.space_group_name_H-M   'P 1'
#
loop_
_entity.id
_entity.type
_entity.pdbx_description
1 polymer ?
#
loop_
_entity_poly.entity_id
_entity_poly.type
_entity_poly.pdbx_seq_one_letter_code
_entity_poly.pdbx_strand_id
1 'polypeptide(L)'
;IKTMNAKVYSYLTNHQSYSYFVSRLLGTSGVTSKTNKNGQTVYSLNYYTRLRVPDSNSGEHNYLYTHYEKNKIPNTTNRLLDSVYYVHQLGLTEQDLRFFDADGANVSYLNYIEGIPVFLNKHDLQVKTTFSTDSINVAFNSVNFQIPIPFDGQTKRLKPTQDVVDELVNHGLKQEDIQRIIVGFAEEKDSSHHSLINLIPTYYIKAYDEWKSLGEWEKQDVSTYREADQLTVNEGGK
;
A
#
# COMPACT_ATOMS: atom_id res chain seq x y z
N ILE A 1 -19.77 -2.09 -14.02
CA ILE A 1 -20.62 -2.20 -12.82
C ILE A 1 -21.74 -1.18 -12.99
N LYS A 2 -22.97 -1.57 -12.70
CA LYS A 2 -24.13 -0.67 -12.61
C LYS A 2 -24.09 0.05 -11.26
N THR A 3 -24.92 1.08 -11.09
CA THR A 3 -25.11 1.72 -9.78
C THR A 3 -25.37 0.66 -8.71
N MET A 4 -24.63 0.71 -7.61
CA MET A 4 -24.81 -0.20 -6.48
C MET A 4 -24.69 0.54 -5.15
N ASN A 5 -25.38 0.03 -4.14
CA ASN A 5 -25.16 0.47 -2.77
C ASN A 5 -24.13 -0.47 -2.12
N ALA A 6 -23.01 0.07 -1.71
CA ALA A 6 -21.95 -0.67 -1.05
C ALA A 6 -21.96 -0.35 0.47
N LYS A 7 -21.77 -1.38 1.27
CA LYS A 7 -21.81 -1.28 2.72
C LYS A 7 -20.58 -0.58 3.26
N VAL A 8 -20.77 0.30 4.24
CA VAL A 8 -19.70 0.90 5.05
C VAL A 8 -19.43 0.00 6.24
N TYR A 9 -18.17 -0.17 6.61
CA TYR A 9 -17.75 -0.94 7.79
C TYR A 9 -16.99 -0.05 8.75
N SER A 10 -17.03 -0.39 10.03
CA SER A 10 -16.19 0.21 11.06
C SER A 10 -15.41 -0.87 11.79
N TYR A 11 -14.16 -0.61 12.07
CA TYR A 11 -13.26 -1.54 12.75
C TYR A 11 -12.48 -0.87 13.87
N LEU A 12 -12.34 -1.57 14.98
CA LEU A 12 -11.26 -1.29 15.92
C LEU A 12 -9.96 -1.85 15.36
N THR A 13 -8.94 -1.03 15.40
CA THR A 13 -7.61 -1.39 14.93
C THR A 13 -6.61 -1.41 16.06
N ASN A 14 -5.59 -2.22 15.91
CA ASN A 14 -4.39 -2.18 16.71
C ASN A 14 -3.14 -2.33 15.82
N HIS A 15 -1.99 -2.40 16.42
CA HIS A 15 -0.73 -2.68 15.74
C HIS A 15 0.24 -3.33 16.69
N GLN A 16 1.15 -4.15 16.16
CA GLN A 16 2.27 -4.67 16.93
C GLN A 16 3.30 -3.55 17.18
N SER A 17 4.03 -3.68 18.29
CA SER A 17 5.09 -2.75 18.62
C SER A 17 6.28 -2.85 17.66
N TYR A 18 7.10 -1.80 17.59
CA TYR A 18 8.33 -1.84 16.80
C TYR A 18 9.29 -2.96 17.29
N SER A 19 9.33 -3.23 18.59
CA SER A 19 10.16 -4.29 19.15
C SER A 19 9.77 -5.70 18.67
N TYR A 20 8.49 -5.93 18.42
CA TYR A 20 8.03 -7.16 17.81
C TYR A 20 8.65 -7.37 16.42
N PHE A 21 8.61 -6.36 15.56
CA PHE A 21 9.16 -6.45 14.22
C PHE A 21 10.68 -6.51 14.22
N VAL A 22 11.35 -5.76 15.09
CA VAL A 22 12.81 -5.83 15.26
C VAL A 22 13.23 -7.24 15.62
N SER A 23 12.65 -7.83 16.66
CA SER A 23 12.97 -9.19 17.09
C SER A 23 12.70 -10.22 16.01
N ARG A 24 11.58 -10.08 15.31
CA ARG A 24 11.14 -11.03 14.30
C ARG A 24 12.00 -10.99 13.03
N LEU A 25 12.36 -9.79 12.57
CA LEU A 25 13.07 -9.59 11.29
C LEU A 25 14.59 -9.56 11.44
N LEU A 26 15.10 -9.08 12.57
CA LEU A 26 16.54 -8.92 12.83
C LEU A 26 17.06 -9.87 13.92
N GLY A 27 16.20 -10.42 14.75
CA GLY A 27 16.60 -11.20 15.91
C GLY A 27 16.82 -10.35 17.16
N THR A 28 17.32 -11.01 18.21
CA THR A 28 17.48 -10.41 19.56
C THR A 28 18.94 -10.15 19.93
N SER A 29 19.90 -10.56 19.11
CA SER A 29 21.32 -10.37 19.40
C SER A 29 22.06 -9.78 18.22
N GLY A 30 23.07 -8.93 18.48
CA GLY A 30 23.87 -8.28 17.46
C GLY A 30 23.17 -7.14 16.72
N VAL A 31 21.97 -6.73 17.15
CA VAL A 31 21.22 -5.63 16.57
C VAL A 31 21.69 -4.31 17.15
N THR A 32 21.97 -3.36 16.28
CA THR A 32 22.31 -1.97 16.65
C THR A 32 21.22 -1.03 16.17
N SER A 33 21.11 0.15 16.76
CA SER A 33 20.15 1.18 16.34
C SER A 33 20.81 2.53 16.21
N LYS A 34 20.28 3.33 15.28
CA LYS A 34 20.67 4.71 15.08
C LYS A 34 19.42 5.57 14.82
N THR A 35 19.27 6.61 15.61
CA THR A 35 18.20 7.58 15.41
C THR A 35 18.75 8.82 14.72
N ASN A 36 18.11 9.23 13.64
CA ASN A 36 18.48 10.44 12.91
C ASN A 36 17.92 11.71 13.58
N LYS A 37 18.30 12.87 13.04
CA LYS A 37 17.86 14.17 13.57
C LYS A 37 16.35 14.39 13.50
N ASN A 38 15.66 13.63 12.65
CA ASN A 38 14.21 13.72 12.46
C ASN A 38 13.43 12.72 13.34
N GLY A 39 14.08 12.10 14.33
CA GLY A 39 13.45 11.15 15.23
C GLY A 39 13.25 9.75 14.67
N GLN A 40 13.63 9.50 13.42
CA GLN A 40 13.47 8.21 12.78
C GLN A 40 14.60 7.26 13.17
N THR A 41 14.25 6.06 13.61
CA THR A 41 15.20 5.05 14.07
C THR A 41 15.36 3.94 13.02
N VAL A 42 16.61 3.58 12.75
CA VAL A 42 16.98 2.44 11.92
C VAL A 42 17.70 1.41 12.79
N TYR A 43 17.17 0.20 12.83
CA TYR A 43 17.80 -0.97 13.43
C TYR A 43 18.57 -1.73 12.36
N SER A 44 19.73 -2.25 12.70
CA SER A 44 20.60 -2.98 11.76
C SER A 44 21.14 -4.25 12.41
N LEU A 45 21.03 -5.36 11.67
CA LEU A 45 21.74 -6.60 11.95
C LEU A 45 22.83 -6.74 10.88
N ASN A 46 24.10 -6.57 11.22
CA ASN A 46 25.20 -6.50 10.29
C ASN A 46 25.04 -5.40 9.20
N TYR A 47 25.81 -5.47 8.11
CA TYR A 47 25.75 -4.49 7.00
C TYR A 47 24.64 -4.79 5.99
N TYR A 48 23.97 -5.94 6.09
CA TYR A 48 23.09 -6.46 5.04
C TYR A 48 21.60 -6.34 5.34
N THR A 49 21.23 -6.17 6.60
CA THR A 49 19.80 -6.18 6.99
C THR A 49 19.47 -5.00 7.88
N ARG A 50 18.43 -4.27 7.52
CA ARG A 50 17.98 -3.05 8.22
C ARG A 50 16.48 -3.02 8.34
N LEU A 51 16.01 -2.41 9.42
CA LEU A 51 14.59 -2.10 9.62
C LEU A 51 14.46 -0.64 10.06
N ARG A 52 13.84 0.17 9.23
CA ARG A 52 13.42 1.51 9.57
C ARG A 52 12.04 1.43 10.22
N VAL A 53 11.93 1.95 11.45
CA VAL A 53 10.68 1.98 12.21
C VAL A 53 10.07 3.38 12.16
N PRO A 54 8.73 3.50 12.28
CA PRO A 54 8.10 4.81 12.38
C PRO A 54 8.50 5.53 13.66
N ASP A 55 8.45 6.86 13.64
CA ASP A 55 8.60 7.65 14.86
C ASP A 55 7.42 7.35 15.80
N SER A 56 7.72 6.99 17.03
CA SER A 56 6.73 6.65 18.06
C SER A 56 5.75 7.80 18.36
N ASN A 57 6.14 9.03 18.09
CA ASN A 57 5.32 10.23 18.32
C ASN A 57 4.49 10.66 17.12
N SER A 58 4.74 10.10 15.94
CA SER A 58 4.07 10.51 14.69
C SER A 58 2.68 9.92 14.51
N GLY A 59 2.34 8.85 15.23
CA GLY A 59 1.14 8.05 14.98
C GLY A 59 1.18 7.29 13.65
N GLU A 60 2.33 7.24 12.99
CA GLU A 60 2.57 6.46 11.79
C GLU A 60 2.83 4.98 12.11
N HIS A 61 2.50 4.11 11.18
CA HIS A 61 2.65 2.66 11.31
C HIS A 61 3.42 2.03 10.15
N ASN A 62 4.16 2.85 9.39
CA ASN A 62 4.90 2.44 8.20
C ASN A 62 6.34 2.07 8.54
N TYR A 63 6.73 0.87 8.11
CA TYR A 63 8.05 0.29 8.27
C TYR A 63 8.70 0.08 6.91
N LEU A 64 10.03 0.07 6.88
CA LEU A 64 10.79 -0.36 5.71
C LEU A 64 11.86 -1.37 6.15
N TYR A 65 11.69 -2.61 5.73
CA TYR A 65 12.70 -3.65 5.85
C TYR A 65 13.53 -3.69 4.57
N THR A 66 14.85 -3.72 4.71
CA THR A 66 15.79 -3.82 3.59
C THR A 66 16.77 -4.94 3.87
N HIS A 67 16.91 -5.83 2.89
CA HIS A 67 17.94 -6.87 2.89
C HIS A 67 18.79 -6.76 1.62
N TYR A 68 20.09 -6.64 1.77
CA TYR A 68 21.04 -6.59 0.68
C TYR A 68 21.54 -8.00 0.36
N GLU A 69 21.38 -8.43 -0.87
CA GLU A 69 21.83 -9.72 -1.36
C GLU A 69 22.38 -9.58 -2.77
N LYS A 70 23.66 -9.89 -2.94
CA LYS A 70 24.36 -9.71 -4.20
C LYS A 70 23.84 -10.67 -5.26
N ASN A 71 23.41 -10.15 -6.42
CA ASN A 71 23.05 -10.91 -7.63
C ASN A 71 21.71 -11.66 -7.63
N LYS A 72 20.65 -11.11 -7.01
CA LYS A 72 19.32 -11.73 -7.14
C LYS A 72 18.25 -10.74 -7.58
N ILE A 73 18.11 -10.53 -8.89
CA ILE A 73 16.78 -10.23 -9.42
C ILE A 73 16.15 -11.57 -9.80
N PRO A 74 15.14 -12.08 -9.08
CA PRO A 74 14.40 -13.24 -9.55
C PRO A 74 13.69 -12.89 -10.87
N ASN A 75 13.52 -13.89 -11.73
CA ASN A 75 12.61 -13.76 -12.86
C ASN A 75 11.18 -13.48 -12.35
N THR A 76 10.24 -13.13 -13.22
CA THR A 76 8.88 -12.72 -12.81
C THR A 76 8.17 -13.76 -11.94
N THR A 77 8.37 -15.05 -12.21
CA THR A 77 7.77 -16.14 -11.43
C THR A 77 8.39 -16.24 -10.04
N ASN A 78 9.70 -16.14 -9.95
CA ASN A 78 10.40 -16.21 -8.68
C ASN A 78 10.11 -14.97 -7.81
N ARG A 79 9.94 -13.78 -8.41
CA ARG A 79 9.56 -12.58 -7.63
C ARG A 79 8.28 -12.78 -6.83
N LEU A 80 7.27 -13.39 -7.44
CA LEU A 80 6.01 -13.63 -6.75
C LEU A 80 6.21 -14.61 -5.57
N LEU A 81 6.91 -15.71 -5.79
CA LEU A 81 7.20 -16.69 -4.74
C LEU A 81 8.09 -16.09 -3.63
N ASP A 82 9.13 -15.36 -4.01
CA ASP A 82 10.04 -14.73 -3.05
C ASP A 82 9.31 -13.65 -2.25
N SER A 83 8.40 -12.90 -2.87
CA SER A 83 7.60 -11.90 -2.15
C SER A 83 6.72 -12.54 -1.06
N VAL A 84 6.11 -13.70 -1.34
CA VAL A 84 5.33 -14.45 -0.35
C VAL A 84 6.17 -14.82 0.87
N TYR A 85 7.41 -15.26 0.65
CA TYR A 85 8.34 -15.56 1.74
C TYR A 85 8.59 -14.35 2.64
N TYR A 86 8.88 -13.17 2.06
CA TYR A 86 9.09 -11.94 2.83
C TYR A 86 7.84 -11.45 3.54
N VAL A 87 6.69 -11.54 2.90
CA VAL A 87 5.40 -11.19 3.54
C VAL A 87 5.13 -12.08 4.75
N HIS A 88 5.39 -13.37 4.63
CA HIS A 88 5.24 -14.32 5.74
C HIS A 88 6.16 -13.99 6.93
N GLN A 89 7.38 -13.54 6.65
CA GLN A 89 8.33 -13.17 7.70
C GLN A 89 7.87 -11.96 8.54
N LEU A 90 7.05 -11.07 7.98
CA LEU A 90 6.55 -9.89 8.70
C LEU A 90 5.70 -10.28 9.92
N GLY A 91 5.04 -11.43 9.90
CA GLY A 91 4.18 -11.86 10.99
C GLY A 91 2.93 -10.99 11.15
N LEU A 92 2.42 -10.43 10.05
CA LEU A 92 1.12 -9.77 9.99
C LEU A 92 0.03 -10.85 10.00
N THR A 93 -0.17 -11.45 11.16
CA THR A 93 -1.12 -12.54 11.40
C THR A 93 -2.53 -11.98 11.60
N GLU A 94 -3.53 -12.86 11.49
CA GLU A 94 -4.95 -12.56 11.72
C GLU A 94 -5.62 -11.64 10.70
N GLN A 95 -4.96 -11.40 9.57
CA GLN A 95 -5.50 -10.56 8.50
C GLN A 95 -5.74 -11.39 7.24
N ASP A 96 -6.72 -11.01 6.44
CA ASP A 96 -6.95 -11.56 5.11
C ASP A 96 -6.08 -10.82 4.09
N LEU A 97 -4.76 -11.00 4.22
CA LEU A 97 -3.76 -10.40 3.36
C LEU A 97 -3.62 -11.21 2.08
N ARG A 98 -3.91 -10.58 0.95
CA ARG A 98 -3.87 -11.23 -0.37
C ARG A 98 -2.99 -10.46 -1.34
N PHE A 99 -2.46 -11.19 -2.33
CA PHE A 99 -1.87 -10.59 -3.51
C PHE A 99 -2.85 -9.59 -4.14
N PHE A 100 -2.34 -8.43 -4.47
CA PHE A 100 -3.14 -7.36 -5.08
C PHE A 100 -2.69 -7.02 -6.49
N ASP A 101 -1.40 -6.71 -6.66
CA ASP A 101 -0.85 -6.27 -7.95
C ASP A 101 0.64 -6.58 -8.05
N ALA A 102 1.12 -6.74 -9.28
CA ALA A 102 2.53 -6.85 -9.59
C ALA A 102 2.86 -5.91 -10.75
N ASP A 103 3.90 -5.12 -10.57
CA ASP A 103 4.32 -4.11 -11.52
C ASP A 103 5.84 -4.00 -11.53
N GLY A 104 6.45 -4.36 -12.66
CA GLY A 104 7.89 -4.38 -12.79
C GLY A 104 8.58 -5.18 -11.68
N ALA A 105 9.35 -4.49 -10.84
CA ALA A 105 10.04 -5.07 -9.70
C ALA A 105 9.19 -5.17 -8.42
N ASN A 106 7.95 -4.65 -8.45
CA ASN A 106 7.10 -4.54 -7.28
C ASN A 106 6.07 -5.66 -7.23
N VAL A 107 5.82 -6.19 -6.02
CA VAL A 107 4.68 -7.07 -5.71
C VAL A 107 3.98 -6.50 -4.48
N SER A 108 2.67 -6.29 -4.61
CA SER A 108 1.86 -5.61 -3.59
C SER A 108 0.78 -6.50 -3.04
N TYR A 109 0.51 -6.32 -1.75
CA TYR A 109 -0.50 -7.06 -0.99
C TYR A 109 -1.39 -6.07 -0.24
N LEU A 110 -2.68 -6.38 -0.20
CA LEU A 110 -3.67 -5.64 0.59
C LEU A 110 -4.46 -6.57 1.50
N ASN A 111 -4.96 -6.03 2.59
CA ASN A 111 -6.01 -6.69 3.35
C ASN A 111 -7.33 -6.61 2.60
N TYR A 112 -8.10 -7.68 2.69
CA TYR A 112 -9.43 -7.77 2.12
C TYR A 112 -10.46 -7.91 3.22
N ILE A 113 -11.53 -7.14 3.11
CA ILE A 113 -12.70 -7.22 3.99
C ILE A 113 -13.91 -7.45 3.09
N GLU A 114 -14.65 -8.53 3.37
CA GLU A 114 -15.77 -8.96 2.53
C GLU A 114 -15.42 -9.05 1.02
N GLY A 115 -14.19 -9.46 0.72
CA GLY A 115 -13.70 -9.62 -0.64
C GLY A 115 -13.30 -8.32 -1.35
N ILE A 116 -13.30 -7.19 -0.64
CA ILE A 116 -12.94 -5.87 -1.16
C ILE A 116 -11.60 -5.44 -0.56
N PRO A 117 -10.61 -4.98 -1.38
CA PRO A 117 -9.32 -4.55 -0.88
C PRO A 117 -9.40 -3.25 -0.10
N VAL A 118 -8.59 -3.14 0.96
CA VAL A 118 -8.49 -1.95 1.80
C VAL A 118 -7.22 -1.18 1.45
N PHE A 119 -7.39 0.09 1.07
CA PHE A 119 -6.29 1.03 0.89
C PHE A 119 -6.13 1.86 2.17
N LEU A 120 -4.91 1.89 2.68
CA LEU A 120 -4.57 2.65 3.88
C LEU A 120 -4.21 4.08 3.50
N ASN A 121 -4.44 5.00 4.41
CA ASN A 121 -3.97 6.39 4.32
C ASN A 121 -3.99 6.94 2.89
N LYS A 122 -5.18 7.17 2.36
CA LYS A 122 -5.48 7.57 0.97
C LYS A 122 -5.34 6.40 -0.02
N HIS A 123 -4.13 6.04 -0.42
CA HIS A 123 -3.87 5.02 -1.42
C HIS A 123 -2.70 4.08 -1.06
N ASP A 124 -2.22 4.16 0.19
CA ASP A 124 -1.12 3.31 0.62
C ASP A 124 -1.51 1.83 0.64
N LEU A 125 -0.54 0.99 0.32
CA LEU A 125 -0.68 -0.45 0.29
C LEU A 125 -0.23 -1.05 1.63
N GLN A 126 -0.84 -2.16 2.04
CA GLN A 126 -0.48 -2.84 3.29
C GLN A 126 0.95 -3.35 3.27
N VAL A 127 1.35 -4.02 2.17
CA VAL A 127 2.70 -4.51 1.96
C VAL A 127 3.09 -4.30 0.51
N LYS A 128 4.29 -3.79 0.29
CA LYS A 128 4.91 -3.68 -1.04
C LYS A 128 6.34 -4.20 -0.97
N THR A 129 6.61 -5.27 -1.71
CA THR A 129 7.95 -5.77 -1.92
C THR A 129 8.54 -5.18 -3.20
N THR A 130 9.77 -4.74 -3.15
CA THR A 130 10.49 -4.19 -4.31
C THR A 130 11.83 -4.89 -4.45
N PHE A 131 12.06 -5.52 -5.59
CA PHE A 131 13.29 -6.23 -5.90
C PHE A 131 14.20 -5.36 -6.75
N SER A 132 15.47 -5.28 -6.38
CA SER A 132 16.54 -4.67 -7.18
C SER A 132 17.66 -5.67 -7.42
N THR A 133 18.72 -5.25 -8.14
CA THR A 133 19.86 -6.13 -8.44
C THR A 133 20.58 -6.67 -7.20
N ASP A 134 20.55 -5.93 -6.12
CA ASP A 134 21.35 -6.16 -4.92
C ASP A 134 20.58 -6.07 -3.62
N SER A 135 19.29 -5.75 -3.67
CA SER A 135 18.49 -5.58 -2.46
C SER A 135 17.02 -5.95 -2.65
N ILE A 136 16.40 -6.25 -1.53
CA ILE A 136 14.95 -6.44 -1.40
C ILE A 136 14.47 -5.43 -0.37
N ASN A 137 13.49 -4.62 -0.76
CA ASN A 137 12.82 -3.68 0.12
C ASN A 137 11.40 -4.16 0.36
N VAL A 138 11.00 -4.20 1.62
CA VAL A 138 9.64 -4.54 2.03
C VAL A 138 9.09 -3.37 2.84
N ALA A 139 8.26 -2.54 2.20
CA ALA A 139 7.50 -1.50 2.87
C ALA A 139 6.20 -2.10 3.39
N PHE A 140 5.89 -1.91 4.66
CA PHE A 140 4.66 -2.44 5.24
C PHE A 140 4.09 -1.55 6.32
N ASN A 141 2.76 -1.62 6.47
CA ASN A 141 2.03 -0.95 7.53
C ASN A 141 1.58 -1.98 8.56
N SER A 142 1.79 -1.67 9.84
CA SER A 142 1.49 -2.58 10.95
C SER A 142 0.04 -2.54 11.44
N VAL A 143 -0.81 -1.69 10.85
CA VAL A 143 -2.23 -1.61 11.24
C VAL A 143 -2.93 -2.93 11.00
N ASN A 144 -3.68 -3.38 12.01
CA ASN A 144 -4.46 -4.60 12.01
C ASN A 144 -5.94 -4.28 12.27
N PHE A 145 -6.83 -4.74 11.40
CA PHE A 145 -8.28 -4.62 11.56
C PHE A 145 -8.78 -5.78 12.42
N GLN A 146 -9.04 -5.53 13.71
CA GLN A 146 -9.32 -6.60 14.66
C GLN A 146 -10.80 -6.90 14.83
N ILE A 147 -11.58 -5.90 15.25
CA ILE A 147 -12.94 -6.10 15.70
C ILE A 147 -13.87 -5.26 14.84
N PRO A 148 -14.78 -5.91 14.07
CA PRO A 148 -15.85 -5.19 13.41
C PRO A 148 -16.79 -4.58 14.46
N ILE A 149 -17.04 -3.30 14.33
CA ILE A 149 -18.00 -2.59 15.17
C ILE A 149 -19.34 -2.57 14.44
N PRO A 150 -20.44 -2.95 15.12
CA PRO A 150 -21.77 -2.84 14.54
C PRO A 150 -22.02 -1.41 14.05
N PHE A 151 -22.39 -1.29 12.79
CA PHE A 151 -22.65 -0.02 12.15
C PHE A 151 -24.03 -0.06 11.53
N ASP A 152 -24.90 0.86 11.90
CA ASP A 152 -26.32 0.84 11.55
C ASP A 152 -26.56 1.03 10.04
N GLY A 153 -26.22 0.00 9.26
CA GLY A 153 -26.65 -0.15 7.87
C GLY A 153 -26.25 0.97 6.92
N GLN A 154 -25.21 1.75 7.24
CA GLN A 154 -24.76 2.80 6.34
C GLN A 154 -24.23 2.19 5.06
N THR A 155 -24.74 2.72 3.96
CA THR A 155 -24.32 2.36 2.62
C THR A 155 -23.89 3.60 1.87
N LYS A 156 -22.92 3.44 0.99
CA LYS A 156 -22.53 4.45 0.02
C LYS A 156 -23.01 4.03 -1.37
N ARG A 157 -23.69 4.92 -2.05
CA ARG A 157 -24.06 4.70 -3.44
C ARG A 157 -22.84 4.92 -4.33
N LEU A 158 -22.51 3.90 -5.11
CA LEU A 158 -21.48 3.97 -6.12
C LEU A 158 -22.13 4.16 -7.50
N LYS A 159 -21.64 5.11 -8.27
CA LYS A 159 -22.07 5.36 -9.65
C LYS A 159 -21.63 4.23 -10.58
N PRO A 160 -22.22 4.13 -11.79
CA PRO A 160 -21.74 3.19 -12.78
C PRO A 160 -20.26 3.40 -13.13
N THR A 161 -19.56 2.33 -13.46
CA THR A 161 -18.13 2.42 -13.86
C THR A 161 -17.92 3.31 -15.10
N GLN A 162 -18.90 3.34 -16.02
CA GLN A 162 -18.82 4.21 -17.19
C GLN A 162 -18.78 5.68 -16.81
N ASP A 163 -19.60 6.09 -15.85
CA ASP A 163 -19.62 7.48 -15.35
C ASP A 163 -18.26 7.84 -14.73
N VAL A 164 -17.60 6.87 -14.06
CA VAL A 164 -16.24 7.07 -13.51
C VAL A 164 -15.22 7.31 -14.64
N VAL A 165 -15.30 6.52 -15.71
CA VAL A 165 -14.42 6.70 -16.89
C VAL A 165 -14.66 8.07 -17.52
N ASP A 166 -15.91 8.43 -17.70
CA ASP A 166 -16.30 9.71 -18.33
C ASP A 166 -15.80 10.90 -17.50
N GLU A 167 -15.88 10.83 -16.17
CA GLU A 167 -15.33 11.86 -15.28
C GLU A 167 -13.81 11.97 -15.39
N LEU A 168 -13.10 10.85 -15.39
CA LEU A 168 -11.65 10.85 -15.53
C LEU A 168 -11.21 11.41 -16.86
N VAL A 169 -11.90 11.06 -17.95
CA VAL A 169 -11.62 11.58 -19.28
C VAL A 169 -11.91 13.08 -19.35
N ASN A 170 -13.01 13.53 -18.77
CA ASN A 170 -13.35 14.97 -18.70
C ASN A 170 -12.33 15.74 -17.88
N HIS A 171 -11.70 15.09 -16.89
CA HIS A 171 -10.62 15.69 -16.08
C HIS A 171 -9.28 15.72 -16.82
N GLY A 172 -9.16 14.99 -17.90
CA GLY A 172 -7.99 15.03 -18.77
C GLY A 172 -7.19 13.74 -18.90
N LEU A 173 -7.58 12.64 -18.22
CA LEU A 173 -7.01 11.34 -18.51
C LEU A 173 -7.47 10.87 -19.90
N LYS A 174 -6.57 10.21 -20.62
CA LYS A 174 -7.00 9.46 -21.80
C LYS A 174 -7.54 8.10 -21.35
N GLN A 175 -8.54 7.58 -22.04
CA GLN A 175 -9.11 6.28 -21.73
C GLN A 175 -8.05 5.15 -21.81
N GLU A 176 -7.09 5.28 -22.71
CA GLU A 176 -5.97 4.35 -22.89
C GLU A 176 -4.98 4.32 -21.71
N ASP A 177 -4.91 5.40 -20.92
CA ASP A 177 -4.05 5.51 -19.73
C ASP A 177 -4.68 4.85 -18.51
N ILE A 178 -5.98 4.55 -18.55
CA ILE A 178 -6.70 3.88 -17.48
C ILE A 178 -6.42 2.37 -17.56
N GLN A 179 -5.53 1.89 -16.69
CA GLN A 179 -5.10 0.50 -16.70
C GLN A 179 -6.10 -0.42 -15.99
N ARG A 180 -6.69 0.05 -14.86
CA ARG A 180 -7.61 -0.75 -14.05
C ARG A 180 -8.52 0.12 -13.21
N ILE A 181 -9.77 -0.32 -13.01
CA ILE A 181 -10.74 0.31 -12.10
C ILE A 181 -11.30 -0.78 -11.19
N ILE A 182 -11.26 -0.55 -9.89
CA ILE A 182 -11.83 -1.44 -8.88
C ILE A 182 -12.61 -0.64 -7.83
N VAL A 183 -13.47 -1.35 -7.11
CA VAL A 183 -14.01 -0.85 -5.83
C VAL A 183 -13.06 -1.30 -4.73
N GLY A 184 -12.68 -0.36 -3.88
CA GLY A 184 -11.89 -0.60 -2.68
C GLY A 184 -12.49 0.12 -1.48
N PHE A 185 -11.95 -0.14 -0.30
CA PHE A 185 -12.24 0.64 0.89
C PHE A 185 -11.18 1.72 1.10
N ALA A 186 -11.64 2.95 1.28
CA ALA A 186 -10.80 4.03 1.79
C ALA A 186 -10.88 4.06 3.31
N GLU A 187 -9.73 4.18 3.95
CA GLU A 187 -9.63 4.36 5.40
C GLU A 187 -10.02 5.80 5.76
N GLU A 188 -10.96 5.94 6.69
CA GLU A 188 -11.32 7.21 7.30
C GLU A 188 -11.23 7.09 8.82
N LYS A 189 -10.30 7.83 9.42
CA LYS A 189 -10.12 7.82 10.87
C LYS A 189 -11.26 8.56 11.55
N ASP A 190 -11.78 7.96 12.63
CA ASP A 190 -12.72 8.64 13.49
C ASP A 190 -12.04 9.78 14.25
N SER A 191 -12.63 10.96 14.25
CA SER A 191 -12.06 12.14 14.91
C SER A 191 -12.05 12.07 16.43
N SER A 192 -12.93 11.25 17.00
CA SER A 192 -13.11 11.09 18.44
C SER A 192 -12.36 9.88 19.03
N HIS A 193 -12.06 8.87 18.20
CA HIS A 193 -11.44 7.62 18.64
C HIS A 193 -10.35 7.18 17.66
N HIS A 194 -9.09 7.40 18.02
CA HIS A 194 -7.93 7.12 17.15
C HIS A 194 -7.79 5.66 16.72
N SER A 195 -8.36 4.72 17.48
CA SER A 195 -8.33 3.28 17.15
C SER A 195 -9.54 2.83 16.33
N LEU A 196 -10.49 3.73 16.04
CA LEU A 196 -11.68 3.45 15.24
C LEU A 196 -11.48 3.96 13.82
N ILE A 197 -11.67 3.08 12.86
CA ILE A 197 -11.54 3.37 11.44
C ILE A 197 -12.83 3.01 10.73
N ASN A 198 -13.32 3.91 9.90
CA ASN A 198 -14.39 3.66 8.97
C ASN A 198 -13.83 3.28 7.60
N LEU A 199 -14.38 2.25 7.01
CA LEU A 199 -14.03 1.76 5.68
C LEU A 199 -15.11 2.16 4.70
N ILE A 200 -14.81 3.15 3.88
CA ILE A 200 -15.74 3.77 2.95
C ILE A 200 -15.51 3.22 1.55
N PRO A 201 -16.49 2.54 0.94
CA PRO A 201 -16.38 2.08 -0.43
C PRO A 201 -16.16 3.24 -1.39
N THR A 202 -15.17 3.12 -2.27
CA THR A 202 -14.89 4.10 -3.31
C THR A 202 -14.21 3.42 -4.50
N TYR A 203 -14.14 4.13 -5.62
CA TYR A 203 -13.36 3.65 -6.76
C TYR A 203 -11.89 3.99 -6.60
N TYR A 204 -11.05 2.99 -6.87
CA TYR A 204 -9.62 3.14 -7.06
C TYR A 204 -9.26 2.85 -8.51
N ILE A 205 -8.43 3.70 -9.07
CA ILE A 205 -8.04 3.63 -10.47
C ILE A 205 -6.53 3.54 -10.56
N LYS A 206 -6.05 2.57 -11.33
CA LYS A 206 -4.65 2.50 -11.76
C LYS A 206 -4.50 3.23 -13.08
N ALA A 207 -3.69 4.27 -13.08
CA ALA A 207 -3.24 4.98 -14.26
C ALA A 207 -1.77 5.39 -14.05
N TYR A 208 -0.96 5.39 -15.11
CA TYR A 208 0.47 5.70 -15.05
C TYR A 208 1.21 4.86 -13.96
N ASP A 209 0.80 3.60 -13.80
CA ASP A 209 1.30 2.65 -12.80
C ASP A 209 1.08 3.06 -11.33
N GLU A 210 0.25 4.06 -11.07
CA GLU A 210 -0.12 4.52 -9.74
C GLU A 210 -1.59 4.22 -9.42
N TRP A 211 -1.82 3.76 -8.19
CA TRP A 211 -3.15 3.59 -7.64
C TRP A 211 -3.58 4.82 -6.86
N LYS A 212 -4.71 5.41 -7.23
CA LYS A 212 -5.34 6.51 -6.49
C LYS A 212 -6.86 6.36 -6.50
N SER A 213 -7.51 6.92 -5.49
CA SER A 213 -8.97 7.03 -5.49
C SER A 213 -9.45 7.97 -6.59
N LEU A 214 -10.72 7.83 -6.97
CA LEU A 214 -11.33 8.74 -7.95
C LEU A 214 -11.15 10.21 -7.56
N GLY A 215 -11.44 10.56 -6.31
CA GLY A 215 -11.30 11.94 -5.82
C GLY A 215 -9.85 12.46 -5.82
N GLU A 216 -8.86 11.57 -5.68
CA GLU A 216 -7.44 11.95 -5.79
C GLU A 216 -7.04 12.21 -7.24
N TRP A 217 -7.51 11.39 -8.19
CA TRP A 217 -7.28 11.63 -9.60
C TRP A 217 -7.93 12.93 -10.09
N GLU A 218 -9.12 13.25 -9.60
CA GLU A 218 -9.81 14.51 -9.93
C GLU A 218 -9.08 15.76 -9.43
N LYS A 219 -8.25 15.64 -8.40
CA LYS A 219 -7.42 16.74 -7.87
C LYS A 219 -6.02 16.79 -8.47
N GLN A 220 -5.61 15.72 -9.18
CA GLN A 220 -4.27 15.60 -9.76
C GLN A 220 -4.20 16.34 -11.09
N ASP A 221 -3.14 17.14 -11.29
CA ASP A 221 -2.79 17.63 -12.61
C ASP A 221 -2.15 16.49 -13.42
N VAL A 222 -2.91 15.95 -14.37
CA VAL A 222 -2.47 14.81 -15.20
C VAL A 222 -1.54 15.21 -16.34
N SER A 223 -1.38 16.50 -16.63
CA SER A 223 -0.46 16.99 -17.67
C SER A 223 0.99 16.63 -17.37
N THR A 224 1.37 16.57 -16.10
CA THR A 224 2.72 16.21 -15.64
C THR A 224 3.14 14.81 -16.05
N TYR A 225 2.22 13.86 -16.10
CA TYR A 225 2.50 12.48 -16.53
C TYR A 225 2.76 12.38 -18.03
N ARG A 226 2.07 13.19 -18.85
CA ARG A 226 2.23 13.22 -20.30
C ARG A 226 3.56 13.81 -20.74
N GLU A 227 4.05 14.80 -20.02
CA GLU A 227 5.36 15.41 -20.29
C GLU A 227 6.49 14.43 -20.00
N ALA A 228 6.37 13.62 -18.94
CA ALA A 228 7.34 12.59 -18.60
C ALA A 228 7.42 11.49 -19.67
N ASP A 229 6.27 11.03 -20.20
CA ASP A 229 6.24 10.03 -21.28
C ASP A 229 6.86 10.53 -22.58
N GLN A 230 6.66 11.82 -22.92
CA GLN A 230 7.28 12.41 -24.11
C GLN A 230 8.79 12.55 -24.02
N LEU A 231 9.32 12.77 -22.80
CA LEU A 231 10.77 12.85 -22.55
C LEU A 231 11.44 11.47 -22.69
N THR A 232 10.79 10.40 -22.22
CA THR A 232 11.32 9.03 -22.33
C THR A 232 11.31 8.50 -23.76
N VAL A 233 10.35 8.91 -24.60
CA VAL A 233 10.30 8.54 -26.02
C VAL A 233 11.39 9.24 -26.82
N ASN A 234 11.78 10.45 -26.45
CA ASN A 234 12.81 11.21 -27.15
C ASN A 234 14.26 10.78 -26.80
N GLU A 235 14.48 10.15 -25.65
CA GLU A 235 15.80 9.63 -25.28
C GLU A 235 16.08 8.21 -25.83
N GLY A 236 15.06 7.46 -26.23
CA GLY A 236 15.17 6.13 -26.85
C GLY A 236 15.45 6.13 -28.36
N GLY A 237 15.58 7.27 -28.98
CA GLY A 237 15.73 7.47 -30.44
C GLY A 237 17.09 7.97 -30.91
N LYS A 238 18.18 7.57 -30.28
CA LYS A 238 19.54 7.83 -30.81
C LYS A 238 20.38 6.55 -30.82
#